data_b3ec0878b0a0631c92b1d6354125ba11
#
_entry.id   b3ec0878b0a0631c92b1d6354125ba11
#
_cell.length_a   1.000
_cell.length_b   1.000
_cell.length_c   1.000
_cell.angle_alpha   90.00
_cell.angle_beta   90.00
_cell.angle_gamma   90.00
#
_symmetry.space_group_name_H-M   'P 1'
#
loop_
_entity.id
_entity.type
_entity.pdbx_description
1 polymer ?
#
loop_
_entity_poly.entity_id
_entity_poly.type
_entity_poly.pdbx_seq_one_letter_code
_entity_poly.pdbx_strand_id
1 'polypeptide(L)'
;MLRHSVAITFIAAAALGLVAACGGSTGGSSAAPASSPTATIAPPTGVEHGSLTVNAESRTYRLYVPPTLDFKQSTALVVALTGCPGNGDQMSGMTNLDDRASTDGFIAVYPDPSGATASGCWEAVSDQASPDVTNDVAFIGQLIDKLSTQYQVDKARVLAVGFSAGGLFAYTMACDTSNRFAAIASVAGAMMTNASCHPTQPVSVLEIHGTSDAKAPYTGSDQFAPTVKTVQFWTTTDGCTTTPTQTTSGITTTSNWTGCSNGKVVRLITVTGGHHAWFGSGMDPVTGEPDAPAEVRNFLSHYTAQSTN
;
A
#
# COMPACT_ATOMS: atom_id res chain seq x y z
N MET A 1 -30.47 44.80 -5.98
CA MET A 1 -31.48 45.37 -5.06
C MET A 1 -32.01 44.29 -4.17
N LEU A 2 -32.14 44.58 -2.93
CA LEU A 2 -32.68 43.89 -1.74
C LEU A 2 -31.89 42.70 -1.18
N ARG A 3 -31.18 43.04 -0.13
CA ARG A 3 -30.67 42.13 0.93
C ARG A 3 -31.81 41.93 1.95
N HIS A 4 -32.00 40.68 2.41
CA HIS A 4 -32.76 40.43 3.63
C HIS A 4 -31.86 39.72 4.63
N SER A 5 -31.54 40.48 5.70
CA SER A 5 -30.89 39.96 6.92
C SER A 5 -32.00 39.49 7.87
N VAL A 6 -31.89 38.29 8.42
CA VAL A 6 -32.73 37.81 9.53
C VAL A 6 -31.84 37.75 10.76
N ALA A 7 -32.19 38.56 11.76
CA ALA A 7 -31.60 38.54 13.08
C ALA A 7 -32.38 37.57 13.98
N ILE A 8 -31.68 36.67 14.67
CA ILE A 8 -32.24 35.80 15.70
C ILE A 8 -31.81 36.29 17.06
N THR A 9 -32.80 36.70 17.88
CA THR A 9 -32.65 37.21 19.22
C THR A 9 -32.59 36.05 20.23
N PHE A 10 -31.55 36.05 21.07
CA PHE A 10 -31.48 35.13 22.23
C PHE A 10 -32.19 35.75 23.44
N ILE A 11 -33.12 35.00 24.03
CA ILE A 11 -33.75 35.31 25.32
C ILE A 11 -33.06 34.48 26.40
N ALA A 12 -32.44 35.18 27.37
CA ALA A 12 -31.89 34.54 28.57
C ALA A 12 -32.97 34.62 29.69
N ALA A 13 -33.27 33.48 30.28
CA ALA A 13 -34.10 33.40 31.49
C ALA A 13 -33.21 33.04 32.68
N ALA A 14 -33.10 33.98 33.63
CA ALA A 14 -32.48 33.74 34.91
C ALA A 14 -33.53 33.31 35.93
N ALA A 15 -33.29 32.25 36.66
CA ALA A 15 -34.06 31.89 37.84
C ALA A 15 -33.14 31.85 39.07
N LEU A 16 -33.38 32.79 39.97
CA LEU A 16 -32.83 32.81 41.34
C LEU A 16 -33.67 31.90 42.24
N GLY A 17 -33.01 31.06 42.99
CA GLY A 17 -33.65 30.30 44.10
C GLY A 17 -32.73 30.28 45.30
N LEU A 18 -33.25 30.86 46.43
CA LEU A 18 -32.55 31.10 47.69
C LEU A 18 -32.46 29.86 48.58
N VAL A 19 -31.35 29.71 49.14
CA VAL A 19 -30.76 29.06 50.34
C VAL A 19 -31.69 28.77 51.54
N ALA A 20 -31.46 27.63 52.15
CA ALA A 20 -31.53 27.43 53.60
C ALA A 20 -30.41 26.51 54.05
N ALA A 21 -29.58 27.01 54.96
CA ALA A 21 -28.52 26.27 55.63
C ALA A 21 -29.05 25.56 56.86
N CYS A 22 -28.60 24.31 57.09
CA CYS A 22 -28.47 23.76 58.45
C CYS A 22 -27.31 22.76 58.44
N GLY A 23 -26.41 22.97 59.42
CA GLY A 23 -25.17 22.22 59.55
C GLY A 23 -25.31 20.83 60.11
N GLY A 24 -24.30 20.03 59.86
CA GLY A 24 -24.11 18.73 60.42
C GLY A 24 -22.79 18.13 59.94
N SER A 25 -21.77 18.26 60.80
CA SER A 25 -20.43 17.77 60.62
C SER A 25 -20.37 16.28 60.89
N THR A 26 -20.14 15.42 59.91
CA THR A 26 -19.54 14.09 60.12
C THR A 26 -18.65 13.80 58.90
N GLY A 27 -17.34 13.65 59.15
CA GLY A 27 -16.33 13.29 58.13
C GLY A 27 -16.58 11.90 57.60
N GLY A 28 -17.01 11.88 56.35
CA GLY A 28 -17.00 10.69 55.48
C GLY A 28 -16.07 10.97 54.31
N SER A 29 -14.89 10.35 54.32
CA SER A 29 -13.96 10.36 53.19
C SER A 29 -14.62 9.58 52.04
N SER A 30 -15.28 10.30 51.15
CA SER A 30 -15.87 9.73 49.94
C SER A 30 -14.72 9.52 48.96
N ALA A 31 -14.19 8.27 48.93
CA ALA A 31 -13.29 7.86 47.82
C ALA A 31 -14.09 7.94 46.52
N ALA A 32 -13.65 8.74 45.60
CA ALA A 32 -14.14 8.75 44.24
C ALA A 32 -14.06 7.34 43.66
N PRO A 33 -15.08 6.85 42.93
CA PRO A 33 -14.98 5.55 42.30
C PRO A 33 -13.80 5.55 41.35
N ALA A 34 -12.84 4.64 41.56
CA ALA A 34 -11.75 4.40 40.63
C ALA A 34 -12.39 4.07 39.29
N SER A 35 -12.12 4.87 38.30
CA SER A 35 -12.47 4.57 36.91
C SER A 35 -11.81 3.25 36.55
N SER A 36 -12.61 2.22 36.36
CA SER A 36 -12.13 0.93 35.82
C SER A 36 -11.41 1.20 34.50
N PRO A 37 -10.21 0.65 34.27
CA PRO A 37 -9.55 0.80 32.99
C PRO A 37 -10.48 0.24 31.91
N THR A 38 -10.84 1.07 30.95
CA THR A 38 -11.55 0.63 29.74
C THR A 38 -10.67 -0.43 29.11
N ALA A 39 -11.11 -1.67 29.07
CA ALA A 39 -10.40 -2.75 28.43
C ALA A 39 -10.25 -2.37 26.95
N THR A 40 -9.03 -2.08 26.52
CA THR A 40 -8.73 -1.86 25.11
C THR A 40 -8.91 -3.21 24.43
N ILE A 41 -9.99 -3.37 23.66
CA ILE A 41 -10.23 -4.57 22.88
C ILE A 41 -9.12 -4.62 21.83
N ALA A 42 -8.37 -5.72 21.80
CA ALA A 42 -7.35 -5.92 20.75
C ALA A 42 -8.01 -5.88 19.36
N PRO A 43 -7.36 -5.29 18.36
CA PRO A 43 -7.87 -5.32 16.99
C PRO A 43 -8.08 -6.76 16.50
N PRO A 44 -9.05 -7.00 15.60
CA PRO A 44 -9.29 -8.33 15.04
C PRO A 44 -8.08 -8.84 14.27
N THR A 45 -7.92 -10.16 14.20
CA THR A 45 -6.82 -10.86 13.53
C THR A 45 -7.37 -11.95 12.59
N GLY A 46 -6.53 -12.42 11.68
CA GLY A 46 -6.91 -13.38 10.64
C GLY A 46 -7.33 -12.69 9.36
N VAL A 47 -8.18 -13.36 8.58
CA VAL A 47 -8.73 -12.83 7.33
C VAL A 47 -10.00 -12.03 7.61
N GLU A 48 -10.07 -10.84 7.08
CA GLU A 48 -11.25 -9.97 7.12
C GLU A 48 -11.52 -9.40 5.71
N HIS A 49 -12.82 -9.21 5.40
CA HIS A 49 -13.25 -8.42 4.26
C HIS A 49 -13.87 -7.12 4.77
N GLY A 50 -13.37 -6.02 4.28
CA GLY A 50 -13.82 -4.70 4.69
C GLY A 50 -14.21 -3.82 3.51
N SER A 51 -14.79 -2.69 3.84
CA SER A 51 -15.10 -1.65 2.84
C SER A 51 -14.76 -0.26 3.36
N LEU A 52 -14.64 0.66 2.42
CA LEU A 52 -14.40 2.07 2.65
C LEU A 52 -15.14 2.88 1.58
N THR A 53 -15.87 3.91 2.00
CA THR A 53 -16.52 4.81 1.04
C THR A 53 -15.56 5.94 0.65
N VAL A 54 -15.26 6.03 -0.63
CA VAL A 54 -14.37 7.05 -1.21
C VAL A 54 -15.12 7.73 -2.34
N ASN A 55 -15.26 9.05 -2.28
CA ASN A 55 -15.99 9.84 -3.29
C ASN A 55 -17.37 9.27 -3.64
N ALA A 56 -18.14 8.85 -2.61
CA ALA A 56 -19.46 8.23 -2.70
C ALA A 56 -19.48 6.80 -3.32
N GLU A 57 -18.35 6.21 -3.64
CA GLU A 57 -18.23 4.82 -4.09
C GLU A 57 -17.82 3.92 -2.90
N SER A 58 -18.45 2.75 -2.78
CA SER A 58 -18.04 1.72 -1.81
C SER A 58 -16.94 0.87 -2.43
N ARG A 59 -15.72 0.95 -1.87
CA ARG A 59 -14.55 0.18 -2.28
C ARG A 59 -14.28 -0.92 -1.27
N THR A 60 -14.01 -2.12 -1.74
CA THR A 60 -13.78 -3.30 -0.91
C THR A 60 -12.30 -3.67 -0.85
N TYR A 61 -11.95 -4.42 0.19
CA TYR A 61 -10.61 -4.97 0.36
C TYR A 61 -10.66 -6.24 1.21
N ARG A 62 -9.71 -7.13 0.97
CA ARG A 62 -9.35 -8.23 1.86
C ARG A 62 -8.18 -7.78 2.74
N LEU A 63 -8.23 -8.11 4.02
CA LEU A 63 -7.18 -7.81 4.99
C LEU A 63 -6.73 -9.11 5.65
N TYR A 64 -5.43 -9.26 5.85
CA TYR A 64 -4.86 -10.31 6.67
C TYR A 64 -3.99 -9.72 7.77
N VAL A 65 -4.36 -10.02 9.01
CA VAL A 65 -3.62 -9.61 10.21
C VAL A 65 -3.14 -10.86 10.94
N PRO A 66 -1.82 -11.09 11.04
CA PRO A 66 -1.31 -12.27 11.71
C PRO A 66 -1.82 -12.40 13.16
N PRO A 67 -2.31 -13.57 13.58
CA PRO A 67 -2.73 -13.78 14.98
C PRO A 67 -1.59 -13.62 15.99
N THR A 68 -0.35 -13.74 15.54
CA THR A 68 0.87 -13.60 16.34
C THR A 68 1.40 -12.18 16.44
N LEU A 69 0.71 -11.21 15.83
CA LEU A 69 1.17 -9.82 15.79
C LEU A 69 1.12 -9.18 17.18
N ASP A 70 2.23 -8.57 17.61
CA ASP A 70 2.28 -7.80 18.85
C ASP A 70 1.78 -6.36 18.61
N PHE A 71 0.53 -6.10 18.99
CA PHE A 71 -0.10 -4.78 18.84
C PHE A 71 0.47 -3.69 19.77
N LYS A 72 1.47 -4.01 20.59
CA LYS A 72 2.19 -3.00 21.38
C LYS A 72 3.34 -2.37 20.59
N GLN A 73 3.68 -2.94 19.44
CA GLN A 73 4.71 -2.45 18.56
C GLN A 73 4.11 -1.99 17.23
N SER A 74 4.75 -1.00 16.62
CA SER A 74 4.36 -0.59 15.27
C SER A 74 4.75 -1.65 14.25
N THR A 75 3.89 -1.88 13.26
CA THR A 75 4.05 -2.93 12.26
C THR A 75 4.16 -2.37 10.84
N ALA A 76 4.74 -3.15 9.93
CA ALA A 76 4.73 -2.83 8.52
C ALA A 76 3.37 -3.16 7.89
N LEU A 77 3.03 -2.47 6.80
CA LEU A 77 1.84 -2.70 5.98
C LEU A 77 2.25 -2.97 4.53
N VAL A 78 1.83 -4.09 3.98
CA VAL A 78 2.00 -4.42 2.57
C VAL A 78 0.66 -4.30 1.86
N VAL A 79 0.59 -3.41 0.88
CA VAL A 79 -0.57 -3.21 0.01
C VAL A 79 -0.34 -4.01 -1.27
N ALA A 80 -1.12 -5.07 -1.48
CA ALA A 80 -0.97 -5.97 -2.60
C ALA A 80 -2.02 -5.69 -3.69
N LEU A 81 -1.56 -5.20 -4.84
CA LEU A 81 -2.36 -4.67 -5.94
C LEU A 81 -2.51 -5.73 -7.03
N THR A 82 -3.75 -6.17 -7.27
CA THR A 82 -4.04 -7.24 -8.23
C THR A 82 -3.82 -6.82 -9.69
N GLY A 83 -3.61 -7.81 -10.57
CA GLY A 83 -3.67 -7.62 -12.02
C GLY A 83 -5.09 -7.35 -12.52
N CYS A 84 -5.25 -7.22 -13.84
CA CYS A 84 -6.51 -6.95 -14.52
C CYS A 84 -6.89 -8.10 -15.46
N PRO A 85 -8.11 -8.65 -15.36
CA PRO A 85 -9.06 -8.50 -14.25
C PRO A 85 -8.58 -9.23 -12.98
N GLY A 86 -9.02 -8.76 -11.80
CA GLY A 86 -8.65 -9.43 -10.56
C GLY A 86 -9.30 -8.83 -9.33
N ASN A 87 -9.07 -9.49 -8.19
CA ASN A 87 -9.53 -9.05 -6.87
C ASN A 87 -8.52 -9.43 -5.77
N GLY A 88 -8.78 -8.99 -4.55
CA GLY A 88 -7.90 -9.20 -3.40
C GLY A 88 -7.70 -10.67 -3.04
N ASP A 89 -8.74 -11.50 -3.13
CA ASP A 89 -8.63 -12.94 -2.82
C ASP A 89 -7.72 -13.65 -3.84
N GLN A 90 -7.85 -13.34 -5.11
CA GLN A 90 -6.99 -13.87 -6.17
C GLN A 90 -5.53 -13.43 -5.97
N MET A 91 -5.30 -12.16 -5.62
CA MET A 91 -3.97 -11.64 -5.35
C MET A 91 -3.33 -12.31 -4.14
N SER A 92 -4.11 -12.53 -3.06
CA SER A 92 -3.64 -13.27 -1.88
C SER A 92 -3.20 -14.70 -2.24
N GLY A 93 -4.05 -15.45 -2.97
CA GLY A 93 -3.75 -16.81 -3.38
C GLY A 93 -2.52 -16.92 -4.30
N MET A 94 -2.32 -15.91 -5.18
CA MET A 94 -1.19 -15.90 -6.12
C MET A 94 0.13 -15.53 -5.42
N THR A 95 0.12 -14.60 -4.46
CA THR A 95 1.33 -14.06 -3.87
C THR A 95 1.81 -14.79 -2.63
N ASN A 96 0.91 -15.54 -1.97
CA ASN A 96 1.16 -16.20 -0.69
C ASN A 96 1.68 -15.24 0.40
N LEU A 97 1.26 -13.96 0.34
CA LEU A 97 1.72 -12.94 1.30
C LEU A 97 1.15 -13.15 2.71
N ASP A 98 0.03 -13.86 2.88
CA ASP A 98 -0.53 -14.17 4.20
C ASP A 98 0.41 -15.03 5.04
N ASP A 99 0.99 -16.09 4.43
CA ASP A 99 1.98 -16.93 5.11
C ASP A 99 3.24 -16.14 5.46
N ARG A 100 3.62 -15.21 4.58
CA ARG A 100 4.74 -14.32 4.81
C ARG A 100 4.45 -13.31 5.90
N ALA A 101 3.27 -12.73 5.90
CA ALA A 101 2.80 -11.84 6.96
C ALA A 101 2.88 -12.53 8.34
N SER A 102 2.45 -13.80 8.40
CA SER A 102 2.51 -14.62 9.61
C SER A 102 3.95 -14.88 10.08
N THR A 103 4.89 -15.06 9.15
CA THR A 103 6.28 -15.39 9.45
C THR A 103 7.09 -14.15 9.80
N ASP A 104 6.89 -13.06 9.07
CA ASP A 104 7.73 -11.86 9.09
C ASP A 104 7.11 -10.72 9.93
N GLY A 105 5.86 -10.87 10.40
CA GLY A 105 5.22 -9.95 11.35
C GLY A 105 4.76 -8.64 10.72
N PHE A 106 4.10 -8.69 9.55
CA PHE A 106 3.49 -7.53 8.92
C PHE A 106 2.00 -7.73 8.62
N ILE A 107 1.28 -6.67 8.31
CA ILE A 107 -0.12 -6.73 7.87
C ILE A 107 -0.15 -6.72 6.34
N ALA A 108 -0.94 -7.61 5.73
CA ALA A 108 -1.18 -7.62 4.29
C ALA A 108 -2.61 -7.15 3.98
N VAL A 109 -2.75 -6.17 3.06
CA VAL A 109 -4.05 -5.72 2.58
C VAL A 109 -4.09 -5.82 1.05
N TYR A 110 -5.22 -6.31 0.56
CA TYR A 110 -5.48 -6.61 -0.84
C TYR A 110 -6.73 -5.82 -1.27
N PRO A 111 -6.56 -4.57 -1.68
CA PRO A 111 -7.69 -3.77 -2.14
C PRO A 111 -8.21 -4.28 -3.48
N ASP A 112 -9.54 -4.18 -3.66
CA ASP A 112 -10.18 -4.51 -4.93
C ASP A 112 -10.18 -3.29 -5.84
N PRO A 113 -9.98 -3.46 -7.16
CA PRO A 113 -10.25 -2.43 -8.14
C PRO A 113 -11.70 -1.94 -8.08
N SER A 114 -12.02 -0.78 -8.67
CA SER A 114 -13.37 -0.25 -8.68
C SER A 114 -14.37 -1.23 -9.30
N GLY A 115 -15.49 -1.47 -8.59
CA GLY A 115 -16.62 -2.22 -9.14
C GLY A 115 -17.39 -1.48 -10.24
N ALA A 116 -17.18 -0.18 -10.39
CA ALA A 116 -17.74 0.64 -11.45
C ALA A 116 -17.10 0.34 -12.81
N THR A 117 -15.86 -0.15 -12.83
CA THR A 117 -15.26 -0.68 -14.06
C THR A 117 -15.83 -2.08 -14.30
N ALA A 118 -16.58 -2.27 -15.36
CA ALA A 118 -17.12 -3.58 -15.76
C ALA A 118 -16.06 -4.66 -15.97
N SER A 119 -14.79 -4.31 -15.84
CA SER A 119 -13.62 -5.14 -16.09
C SER A 119 -12.87 -5.60 -14.83
N GLY A 120 -13.17 -5.08 -13.61
CA GLY A 120 -12.39 -5.38 -12.40
C GLY A 120 -10.92 -4.98 -12.52
N CYS A 121 -10.67 -3.80 -13.09
CA CYS A 121 -9.32 -3.27 -13.33
C CYS A 121 -9.12 -1.95 -12.59
N TRP A 122 -7.87 -1.60 -12.32
CA TRP A 122 -7.48 -0.28 -11.83
C TRP A 122 -7.70 0.77 -12.93
N GLU A 123 -8.27 1.89 -12.58
CA GLU A 123 -8.50 3.00 -13.51
C GLU A 123 -7.18 3.62 -13.99
N ALA A 124 -6.13 3.52 -13.17
CA ALA A 124 -4.77 3.88 -13.52
C ALA A 124 -4.22 3.22 -14.82
N VAL A 125 -4.87 2.15 -15.29
CA VAL A 125 -4.48 1.43 -16.51
C VAL A 125 -5.17 1.96 -17.75
N SER A 126 -6.34 2.59 -17.60
CA SER A 126 -7.16 3.02 -18.73
C SER A 126 -6.75 4.39 -19.28
N ASP A 127 -6.41 5.33 -18.42
CA ASP A 127 -5.93 6.66 -18.81
C ASP A 127 -5.38 7.39 -17.56
N GLN A 128 -4.08 7.63 -17.49
CA GLN A 128 -3.47 8.38 -16.38
C GLN A 128 -3.89 9.86 -16.31
N ALA A 129 -4.54 10.38 -17.36
CA ALA A 129 -5.16 11.70 -17.35
C ALA A 129 -6.61 11.66 -16.87
N SER A 130 -7.17 10.46 -16.60
CA SER A 130 -8.55 10.31 -16.12
C SER A 130 -8.68 10.81 -14.67
N PRO A 131 -9.72 11.58 -14.34
CA PRO A 131 -10.04 11.91 -12.96
C PRO A 131 -10.29 10.67 -12.09
N ASP A 132 -10.50 9.52 -12.70
CA ASP A 132 -10.77 8.25 -12.03
C ASP A 132 -9.51 7.64 -11.40
N VAL A 133 -8.32 7.86 -11.98
CA VAL A 133 -7.02 7.51 -11.34
C VAL A 133 -6.94 8.11 -9.94
N THR A 134 -7.48 9.33 -9.76
CA THR A 134 -7.51 9.99 -8.46
C THR A 134 -8.36 9.25 -7.44
N ASN A 135 -9.40 8.50 -7.88
CA ASN A 135 -10.25 7.70 -6.99
C ASN A 135 -9.50 6.47 -6.47
N ASP A 136 -8.75 5.76 -7.32
CA ASP A 136 -7.92 4.64 -6.88
C ASP A 136 -6.81 5.11 -5.94
N VAL A 137 -6.10 6.20 -6.27
CA VAL A 137 -5.06 6.79 -5.41
C VAL A 137 -5.65 7.24 -4.07
N ALA A 138 -6.83 7.90 -4.10
CA ALA A 138 -7.54 8.33 -2.89
C ALA A 138 -7.98 7.13 -2.03
N PHE A 139 -8.46 6.05 -2.66
CA PHE A 139 -8.85 4.82 -1.97
C PHE A 139 -7.68 4.20 -1.23
N ILE A 140 -6.56 3.96 -1.92
CA ILE A 140 -5.37 3.38 -1.27
C ILE A 140 -4.85 4.29 -0.16
N GLY A 141 -4.82 5.60 -0.39
CA GLY A 141 -4.40 6.56 0.63
C GLY A 141 -5.25 6.51 1.90
N GLN A 142 -6.58 6.55 1.76
CA GLN A 142 -7.52 6.47 2.90
C GLN A 142 -7.51 5.09 3.57
N LEU A 143 -7.30 4.01 2.80
CA LEU A 143 -7.17 2.66 3.34
C LEU A 143 -5.92 2.54 4.23
N ILE A 144 -4.78 3.05 3.77
CA ILE A 144 -3.54 3.12 4.57
C ILE A 144 -3.79 3.93 5.87
N ASP A 145 -4.46 5.09 5.79
CA ASP A 145 -4.74 5.93 6.96
C ASP A 145 -5.66 5.23 7.96
N LYS A 146 -6.71 4.55 7.48
CA LYS A 146 -7.62 3.73 8.31
C LYS A 146 -6.85 2.62 9.04
N LEU A 147 -6.08 1.83 8.29
CA LEU A 147 -5.34 0.70 8.87
C LEU A 147 -4.21 1.17 9.81
N SER A 148 -3.56 2.29 9.48
CA SER A 148 -2.53 2.89 10.33
C SER A 148 -3.08 3.31 11.71
N THR A 149 -4.32 3.78 11.75
CA THR A 149 -4.98 4.13 13.02
C THR A 149 -5.42 2.89 13.78
N GLN A 150 -5.92 1.86 13.07
CA GLN A 150 -6.47 0.65 13.68
C GLN A 150 -5.38 -0.27 14.23
N TYR A 151 -4.23 -0.39 13.56
CA TYR A 151 -3.20 -1.40 13.81
C TYR A 151 -1.82 -0.81 14.13
N GLN A 152 -1.71 0.49 14.39
CA GLN A 152 -0.43 1.16 14.68
C GLN A 152 0.63 0.88 13.60
N VAL A 153 0.25 1.03 12.33
CA VAL A 153 1.19 0.86 11.22
C VAL A 153 2.29 1.91 11.29
N ASP A 154 3.53 1.47 11.12
CA ASP A 154 4.67 2.36 10.92
C ASP A 154 4.63 2.96 9.51
N LYS A 155 4.39 4.26 9.43
CA LYS A 155 4.29 4.97 8.14
C LYS A 155 5.59 4.93 7.33
N ALA A 156 6.74 4.68 7.96
CA ALA A 156 8.01 4.47 7.27
C ALA A 156 8.17 3.05 6.71
N ARG A 157 7.21 2.16 6.99
CA ARG A 157 7.22 0.75 6.57
C ARG A 157 5.91 0.36 5.87
N VAL A 158 5.38 1.26 5.04
CA VAL A 158 4.29 0.97 4.11
C VAL A 158 4.87 0.64 2.74
N LEU A 159 4.43 -0.46 2.15
CA LEU A 159 4.98 -1.05 0.94
C LEU A 159 3.86 -1.35 -0.04
N ALA A 160 4.11 -1.23 -1.35
CA ALA A 160 3.19 -1.71 -2.36
C ALA A 160 3.82 -2.86 -3.16
N VAL A 161 3.00 -3.87 -3.46
CA VAL A 161 3.35 -5.00 -4.33
C VAL A 161 2.29 -5.13 -5.38
N GLY A 162 2.65 -5.18 -6.66
CA GLY A 162 1.66 -5.26 -7.73
C GLY A 162 2.02 -6.26 -8.83
N PHE A 163 0.98 -6.87 -9.40
CA PHE A 163 1.09 -7.72 -10.58
C PHE A 163 0.44 -7.05 -11.78
N SER A 164 1.11 -7.06 -12.95
CA SER A 164 0.52 -6.57 -14.19
C SER A 164 -0.02 -5.14 -14.04
N ALA A 165 -1.32 -4.93 -14.20
CA ALA A 165 -2.00 -3.66 -13.93
C ALA A 165 -1.74 -3.12 -12.50
N GLY A 166 -1.68 -4.00 -11.51
CA GLY A 166 -1.32 -3.63 -10.14
C GLY A 166 0.14 -3.19 -10.01
N GLY A 167 1.05 -3.76 -10.80
CA GLY A 167 2.45 -3.32 -10.89
C GLY A 167 2.57 -1.92 -11.48
N LEU A 168 1.80 -1.63 -12.55
CA LEU A 168 1.66 -0.30 -13.12
C LEU A 168 1.12 0.68 -12.06
N PHE A 169 0.06 0.28 -11.37
CA PHE A 169 -0.54 1.12 -10.33
C PHE A 169 0.41 1.35 -9.14
N ALA A 170 1.27 0.38 -8.79
CA ALA A 170 2.32 0.60 -7.79
C ALA A 170 3.28 1.73 -8.21
N TYR A 171 3.65 1.82 -9.49
CA TYR A 171 4.42 2.95 -10.02
C TYR A 171 3.64 4.26 -9.92
N THR A 172 2.36 4.28 -10.29
CA THR A 172 1.51 5.47 -10.14
C THR A 172 1.48 5.94 -8.68
N MET A 173 1.29 5.03 -7.72
CA MET A 173 1.33 5.35 -6.30
C MET A 173 2.68 5.92 -5.87
N ALA A 174 3.79 5.38 -6.36
CA ALA A 174 5.12 5.89 -6.07
C ALA A 174 5.37 7.26 -6.71
N CYS A 175 4.78 7.57 -7.87
CA CYS A 175 4.85 8.89 -8.51
C CYS A 175 4.07 9.95 -7.73
N ASP A 176 2.82 9.64 -7.37
CA ASP A 176 1.86 10.63 -6.86
C ASP A 176 1.91 10.76 -5.33
N THR A 177 2.28 9.68 -4.65
CA THR A 177 2.26 9.58 -3.18
C THR A 177 3.54 8.98 -2.61
N SER A 178 4.71 9.31 -3.19
CA SER A 178 6.02 8.78 -2.81
C SER A 178 6.32 8.87 -1.30
N ASN A 179 5.77 9.86 -0.61
CA ASN A 179 5.93 10.04 0.82
C ASN A 179 5.16 9.01 1.67
N ARG A 180 4.34 8.16 1.05
CA ARG A 180 3.57 7.10 1.72
C ARG A 180 4.22 5.73 1.63
N PHE A 181 5.19 5.55 0.71
CA PHE A 181 5.78 4.24 0.46
C PHE A 181 7.29 4.22 0.71
N ALA A 182 7.73 3.26 1.50
CA ALA A 182 9.16 2.99 1.68
C ALA A 182 9.75 2.27 0.46
N ALA A 183 8.95 1.39 -0.15
CA ALA A 183 9.33 0.61 -1.32
C ALA A 183 8.11 0.16 -2.13
N ILE A 184 8.32 -0.11 -3.41
CA ILE A 184 7.36 -0.78 -4.29
C ILE A 184 8.02 -2.00 -4.96
N ALA A 185 7.21 -3.02 -5.24
CA ALA A 185 7.59 -4.16 -6.07
C ALA A 185 6.55 -4.33 -7.19
N SER A 186 7.01 -4.34 -8.42
CA SER A 186 6.21 -4.57 -9.62
C SER A 186 6.63 -5.87 -10.28
N VAL A 187 5.68 -6.74 -10.57
CA VAL A 187 5.89 -7.99 -11.31
C VAL A 187 5.10 -7.95 -12.60
N ALA A 188 5.79 -8.04 -13.73
CA ALA A 188 5.22 -7.91 -15.06
C ALA A 188 4.38 -6.63 -15.25
N GLY A 189 4.75 -5.56 -14.52
CA GLY A 189 4.18 -4.22 -14.69
C GLY A 189 5.05 -3.33 -15.56
N ALA A 190 4.58 -2.15 -15.90
CA ALA A 190 5.34 -1.15 -16.64
C ALA A 190 4.81 0.25 -16.33
N MET A 191 5.65 1.26 -16.44
CA MET A 191 5.18 2.66 -16.46
C MET A 191 4.55 2.97 -17.81
N MET A 192 3.53 3.84 -17.82
CA MET A 192 2.97 4.37 -19.07
C MET A 192 3.95 5.33 -19.74
N THR A 193 3.98 5.37 -21.07
CA THR A 193 4.84 6.29 -21.84
C THR A 193 4.51 7.76 -21.61
N ASN A 194 3.25 8.07 -21.30
CA ASN A 194 2.74 9.42 -21.04
C ASN A 194 2.65 9.75 -19.54
N ALA A 195 3.18 8.88 -18.64
CA ALA A 195 3.12 9.12 -17.22
C ALA A 195 3.83 10.42 -16.82
N SER A 196 3.09 11.30 -16.13
CA SER A 196 3.68 12.44 -15.42
C SER A 196 4.08 11.98 -14.03
N CYS A 197 5.36 11.71 -13.83
CA CYS A 197 5.87 11.13 -12.58
C CYS A 197 6.88 12.07 -11.93
N HIS A 198 6.53 12.61 -10.76
CA HIS A 198 7.34 13.57 -10.02
C HIS A 198 7.42 13.20 -8.53
N PRO A 199 8.10 12.09 -8.17
CA PRO A 199 8.20 11.68 -6.78
C PRO A 199 8.86 12.77 -5.94
N THR A 200 8.29 13.07 -4.78
CA THR A 200 8.81 14.06 -3.85
C THR A 200 9.88 13.50 -2.91
N GLN A 201 9.97 12.17 -2.86
CA GLN A 201 10.95 11.43 -2.04
C GLN A 201 11.42 10.17 -2.76
N PRO A 202 12.67 9.72 -2.52
CA PRO A 202 13.17 8.46 -3.05
C PRO A 202 12.35 7.26 -2.55
N VAL A 203 12.08 6.31 -3.43
CA VAL A 203 11.33 5.07 -3.15
C VAL A 203 12.12 3.88 -3.66
N SER A 204 12.37 2.87 -2.83
CA SER A 204 13.01 1.66 -3.34
C SER A 204 12.10 0.91 -4.31
N VAL A 205 12.67 0.44 -5.41
CA VAL A 205 11.93 -0.20 -6.49
C VAL A 205 12.49 -1.59 -6.81
N LEU A 206 11.62 -2.59 -6.83
CA LEU A 206 11.86 -3.90 -7.44
C LEU A 206 11.00 -4.04 -8.68
N GLU A 207 11.60 -4.39 -9.82
CA GLU A 207 10.89 -4.84 -11.02
C GLU A 207 11.31 -6.27 -11.37
N ILE A 208 10.34 -7.15 -11.59
CA ILE A 208 10.55 -8.52 -12.10
C ILE A 208 9.81 -8.64 -13.43
N HIS A 209 10.53 -8.88 -14.53
CA HIS A 209 9.93 -8.84 -15.86
C HIS A 209 10.48 -9.88 -16.81
N GLY A 210 9.59 -10.49 -17.58
CA GLY A 210 9.92 -11.46 -18.63
C GLY A 210 10.23 -10.77 -19.96
N THR A 211 11.29 -11.22 -20.65
CA THR A 211 11.67 -10.61 -21.94
C THR A 211 10.73 -10.96 -23.09
N SER A 212 9.89 -12.01 -22.93
CA SER A 212 8.87 -12.42 -23.89
C SER A 212 7.44 -12.04 -23.45
N ASP A 213 7.31 -11.08 -22.52
CA ASP A 213 6.01 -10.56 -22.12
C ASP A 213 5.33 -9.88 -23.32
N ALA A 214 4.18 -10.43 -23.73
CA ALA A 214 3.40 -9.90 -24.86
C ALA A 214 2.28 -8.92 -24.42
N LYS A 215 1.99 -8.82 -23.11
CA LYS A 215 0.94 -7.93 -22.58
C LYS A 215 1.50 -6.57 -22.14
N ALA A 216 2.61 -6.62 -21.39
CA ALA A 216 3.41 -5.45 -21.05
C ALA A 216 4.82 -5.66 -21.61
N PRO A 217 5.06 -5.37 -22.89
CA PRO A 217 6.31 -5.75 -23.55
C PRO A 217 7.56 -5.19 -22.85
N TYR A 218 8.53 -6.07 -22.57
CA TYR A 218 9.80 -5.68 -21.95
C TYR A 218 10.51 -4.55 -22.69
N THR A 219 10.39 -4.56 -24.03
CA THR A 219 10.95 -3.54 -24.91
C THR A 219 10.10 -2.29 -25.05
N GLY A 220 8.94 -2.26 -24.36
CA GLY A 220 7.97 -1.20 -24.44
C GLY A 220 7.02 -1.30 -25.63
N SER A 221 6.09 -0.37 -25.70
CA SER A 221 5.10 -0.19 -26.76
C SER A 221 4.70 1.28 -26.85
N ASP A 222 3.68 1.61 -27.65
CA ASP A 222 3.13 2.97 -27.68
C ASP A 222 2.52 3.37 -26.32
N GLN A 223 2.05 2.39 -25.52
CA GLN A 223 1.45 2.62 -24.22
C GLN A 223 2.44 2.48 -23.07
N PHE A 224 3.36 1.53 -23.13
CA PHE A 224 4.26 1.16 -22.04
C PHE A 224 5.70 1.56 -22.32
N ALA A 225 6.33 2.20 -21.34
CA ALA A 225 7.75 2.47 -21.38
C ALA A 225 8.55 1.15 -21.37
N PRO A 226 9.68 1.05 -22.09
CA PRO A 226 10.58 -0.08 -21.94
C PRO A 226 10.97 -0.31 -20.49
N THR A 227 11.00 -1.56 -20.02
CA THR A 227 11.35 -1.93 -18.64
C THR A 227 12.68 -1.30 -18.20
N VAL A 228 13.70 -1.34 -19.07
CA VAL A 228 15.00 -0.72 -18.78
C VAL A 228 14.92 0.81 -18.63
N LYS A 229 13.98 1.46 -19.31
CA LYS A 229 13.75 2.92 -19.19
C LYS A 229 12.99 3.26 -17.91
N THR A 230 12.02 2.44 -17.53
CA THR A 230 11.34 2.54 -16.24
C THR A 230 12.36 2.45 -15.09
N VAL A 231 13.24 1.44 -15.12
CA VAL A 231 14.29 1.29 -14.10
C VAL A 231 15.29 2.45 -14.15
N GLN A 232 15.69 2.91 -15.33
CA GLN A 232 16.57 4.06 -15.49
C GLN A 232 15.97 5.34 -14.90
N PHE A 233 14.65 5.56 -15.07
CA PHE A 233 13.95 6.67 -14.45
C PHE A 233 14.12 6.65 -12.93
N TRP A 234 13.84 5.51 -12.27
CA TRP A 234 13.93 5.39 -10.82
C TRP A 234 15.37 5.49 -10.31
N THR A 235 16.35 4.88 -11.01
CA THR A 235 17.76 5.02 -10.61
C THR A 235 18.23 6.47 -10.69
N THR A 236 17.76 7.22 -11.68
CA THR A 236 18.09 8.64 -11.83
C THR A 236 17.40 9.48 -10.77
N THR A 237 16.10 9.28 -10.57
CA THR A 237 15.28 10.02 -9.61
C THR A 237 15.76 9.82 -8.18
N ASP A 238 16.12 8.60 -7.83
CA ASP A 238 16.61 8.23 -6.50
C ASP A 238 18.12 8.51 -6.31
N GLY A 239 18.80 9.00 -7.34
CA GLY A 239 20.22 9.35 -7.26
C GLY A 239 21.14 8.16 -7.01
N CYS A 240 20.82 7.00 -7.60
CA CYS A 240 21.58 5.77 -7.45
C CYS A 240 22.93 5.82 -8.19
N THR A 241 23.85 4.89 -7.86
CA THR A 241 25.05 4.66 -8.68
C THR A 241 24.68 4.31 -10.12
N THR A 242 25.51 4.73 -11.07
CA THR A 242 25.21 4.54 -12.51
C THR A 242 25.37 3.10 -12.97
N THR A 243 26.20 2.31 -12.29
CA THR A 243 26.51 0.93 -12.68
C THR A 243 25.92 -0.03 -11.63
N PRO A 244 25.05 -0.98 -12.04
CA PRO A 244 24.53 -1.98 -11.14
C PRO A 244 25.56 -3.09 -10.86
N THR A 245 25.42 -3.72 -9.71
CA THR A 245 25.98 -5.07 -9.51
C THR A 245 25.05 -6.07 -10.19
N GLN A 246 25.61 -6.95 -11.02
CA GLN A 246 24.83 -7.96 -11.75
C GLN A 246 25.22 -9.38 -11.35
N THR A 247 24.20 -10.23 -11.23
CA THR A 247 24.36 -11.68 -11.08
C THR A 247 23.40 -12.39 -12.03
N THR A 248 23.86 -13.47 -12.67
CA THR A 248 23.03 -14.29 -13.55
C THR A 248 23.01 -15.73 -13.04
N SER A 249 21.81 -16.30 -12.95
CA SER A 249 21.58 -17.71 -12.62
C SER A 249 20.53 -18.27 -13.57
N GLY A 250 20.94 -19.21 -14.43
CA GLY A 250 20.06 -19.74 -15.47
C GLY A 250 19.52 -18.64 -16.39
N ILE A 251 18.21 -18.55 -16.49
CA ILE A 251 17.51 -17.55 -17.31
C ILE A 251 17.29 -16.20 -16.59
N THR A 252 17.67 -16.10 -15.32
CA THR A 252 17.41 -14.95 -14.47
C THR A 252 18.66 -14.09 -14.33
N THR A 253 18.56 -12.82 -14.65
CA THR A 253 19.59 -11.81 -14.40
C THR A 253 19.08 -10.77 -13.40
N THR A 254 19.74 -10.65 -12.27
CA THR A 254 19.46 -9.63 -11.25
C THR A 254 20.45 -8.50 -11.37
N SER A 255 19.95 -7.28 -11.53
CA SER A 255 20.72 -6.03 -11.53
C SER A 255 20.33 -5.19 -10.34
N ASN A 256 21.29 -4.85 -9.45
CA ASN A 256 21.07 -4.06 -8.26
C ASN A 256 21.80 -2.71 -8.38
N TRP A 257 21.08 -1.63 -8.23
CA TRP A 257 21.61 -0.28 -8.05
C TRP A 257 21.49 0.08 -6.57
N THR A 258 22.62 0.41 -5.99
CA THR A 258 22.77 0.82 -4.59
C THR A 258 23.34 2.23 -4.51
N GLY A 259 23.61 2.72 -3.30
CA GLY A 259 24.10 4.09 -3.13
C GLY A 259 23.11 5.17 -3.51
N CYS A 260 21.81 4.81 -3.61
CA CYS A 260 20.74 5.74 -3.84
C CYS A 260 20.51 6.64 -2.61
N SER A 261 19.86 7.77 -2.82
CA SER A 261 19.49 8.71 -1.76
C SER A 261 18.70 8.01 -0.63
N ASN A 262 18.98 8.40 0.60
CA ASN A 262 18.33 7.85 1.81
C ASN A 262 18.44 6.31 1.94
N GLY A 263 19.50 5.71 1.39
CA GLY A 263 19.73 4.26 1.48
C GLY A 263 18.75 3.42 0.66
N LYS A 264 18.05 4.02 -0.30
CA LYS A 264 17.14 3.30 -1.20
C LYS A 264 17.90 2.38 -2.17
N VAL A 265 17.18 1.46 -2.79
CA VAL A 265 17.70 0.46 -3.73
C VAL A 265 16.75 0.34 -4.92
N VAL A 266 17.31 0.30 -6.11
CA VAL A 266 16.56 -0.10 -7.31
C VAL A 266 17.08 -1.44 -7.80
N ARG A 267 16.19 -2.39 -8.04
CA ARG A 267 16.51 -3.74 -8.50
C ARG A 267 15.67 -4.12 -9.70
N LEU A 268 16.31 -4.69 -10.70
CA LEU A 268 15.66 -5.32 -11.84
C LEU A 268 16.01 -6.80 -11.86
N ILE A 269 15.00 -7.65 -11.94
CA ILE A 269 15.14 -9.09 -12.20
C ILE A 269 14.56 -9.35 -13.59
N THR A 270 15.44 -9.64 -14.54
CA THR A 270 15.07 -9.96 -15.92
C THR A 270 14.97 -11.47 -16.07
N VAL A 271 13.83 -11.97 -16.56
CA VAL A 271 13.60 -13.38 -16.85
C VAL A 271 13.67 -13.58 -18.36
N THR A 272 14.77 -14.15 -18.85
CA THR A 272 14.98 -14.37 -20.29
C THR A 272 14.00 -15.42 -20.81
N GLY A 273 13.20 -15.06 -21.81
CA GLY A 273 12.14 -15.91 -22.36
C GLY A 273 10.86 -15.96 -21.51
N GLY A 274 10.85 -15.36 -20.32
CA GLY A 274 9.66 -15.30 -19.45
C GLY A 274 8.51 -14.53 -20.10
N HIS A 275 7.28 -15.00 -19.89
CA HIS A 275 6.06 -14.40 -20.40
C HIS A 275 5.42 -13.47 -19.35
N HIS A 276 4.15 -13.09 -19.59
CA HIS A 276 3.38 -12.27 -18.65
C HIS A 276 2.87 -13.11 -17.48
N ALA A 277 3.60 -13.14 -16.38
CA ALA A 277 3.29 -14.02 -15.24
C ALA A 277 3.72 -13.42 -13.90
N TRP A 278 3.07 -13.88 -12.83
CA TRP A 278 3.64 -13.88 -11.50
C TRP A 278 4.56 -15.11 -11.40
N PHE A 279 5.85 -14.90 -11.58
CA PHE A 279 6.83 -15.98 -11.66
C PHE A 279 6.87 -16.82 -10.38
N GLY A 280 6.97 -18.15 -10.51
CA GLY A 280 6.90 -19.09 -9.39
C GLY A 280 5.50 -19.50 -8.97
N SER A 281 4.44 -18.91 -9.55
CA SER A 281 3.05 -19.31 -9.27
C SER A 281 2.53 -20.45 -10.16
N GLY A 282 3.32 -20.88 -11.13
CA GLY A 282 2.90 -21.83 -12.16
C GLY A 282 2.11 -21.23 -13.33
N MET A 283 2.00 -19.90 -13.39
CA MET A 283 1.38 -19.20 -14.53
C MET A 283 2.22 -19.28 -15.80
N ASP A 284 3.54 -19.29 -15.65
CA ASP A 284 4.49 -19.46 -16.75
C ASP A 284 5.36 -20.69 -16.47
N PRO A 285 5.29 -21.74 -17.27
CA PRO A 285 6.04 -22.99 -17.04
C PRO A 285 7.51 -22.92 -17.50
N VAL A 286 8.10 -21.74 -17.61
CA VAL A 286 9.49 -21.59 -18.03
C VAL A 286 10.42 -22.16 -16.95
N THR A 287 11.19 -23.18 -17.31
CA THR A 287 12.13 -23.82 -16.38
C THR A 287 13.22 -22.84 -15.94
N GLY A 288 13.41 -22.69 -14.62
CA GLY A 288 14.43 -21.81 -14.05
C GLY A 288 13.95 -20.36 -13.84
N GLU A 289 12.63 -20.13 -13.90
CA GLU A 289 12.04 -18.86 -13.50
C GLU A 289 12.35 -18.53 -12.03
N PRO A 290 12.43 -17.25 -11.64
CA PRO A 290 12.58 -16.87 -10.25
C PRO A 290 11.29 -17.18 -9.47
N ASP A 291 11.43 -17.43 -8.19
CA ASP A 291 10.31 -17.44 -7.25
C ASP A 291 9.98 -15.96 -6.90
N ALA A 292 9.06 -15.35 -7.64
CA ALA A 292 8.68 -13.96 -7.41
C ALA A 292 8.19 -13.70 -5.97
N PRO A 293 7.38 -14.58 -5.33
CA PRO A 293 7.08 -14.47 -3.91
C PRO A 293 8.32 -14.36 -3.02
N ALA A 294 9.35 -15.18 -3.25
CA ALA A 294 10.59 -15.13 -2.48
C ALA A 294 11.41 -13.87 -2.78
N GLU A 295 11.52 -13.48 -4.04
CA GLU A 295 12.25 -12.26 -4.43
C GLU A 295 11.58 -11.00 -3.88
N VAL A 296 10.27 -10.88 -3.98
CA VAL A 296 9.48 -9.80 -3.37
C VAL A 296 9.69 -9.79 -1.86
N ARG A 297 9.58 -10.94 -1.19
CA ARG A 297 9.82 -11.03 0.25
C ARG A 297 11.23 -10.58 0.62
N ASN A 298 12.26 -11.08 -0.06
CA ASN A 298 13.65 -10.71 0.22
C ASN A 298 13.89 -9.21 0.06
N PHE A 299 13.27 -8.61 -0.94
CA PHE A 299 13.33 -7.16 -1.15
C PHE A 299 12.59 -6.40 -0.04
N LEU A 300 11.38 -6.85 0.31
CA LEU A 300 10.56 -6.19 1.32
C LEU A 300 11.07 -6.42 2.75
N SER A 301 11.81 -7.51 3.04
CA SER A 301 12.29 -7.84 4.38
C SER A 301 13.14 -6.73 5.00
N HIS A 302 13.80 -5.93 4.18
CA HIS A 302 14.53 -4.73 4.60
C HIS A 302 13.64 -3.70 5.30
N TYR A 303 12.32 -3.74 5.03
CA TYR A 303 11.32 -2.79 5.51
C TYR A 303 10.31 -3.42 6.47
N THR A 304 10.09 -4.75 6.39
CA THR A 304 9.13 -5.45 7.24
C THR A 304 9.73 -5.92 8.55
N ALA A 305 11.05 -6.10 8.64
CA ALA A 305 11.72 -6.48 9.87
C ALA A 305 11.42 -5.48 11.01
N GLN A 306 10.99 -5.99 12.15
CA GLN A 306 10.82 -5.18 13.35
C GLN A 306 12.19 -4.65 13.78
N SER A 307 12.27 -3.37 14.13
CA SER A 307 13.48 -2.80 14.75
C SER A 307 13.65 -3.50 16.09
N THR A 308 14.65 -4.35 16.19
CA THR A 308 15.12 -4.86 17.51
C THR A 308 15.79 -3.69 18.21
N ASN A 309 15.06 -3.00 19.09
CA ASN A 309 15.64 -2.08 20.06
C ASN A 309 16.26 -2.86 21.21
#